data_9d19c74d7c0a130da511581cf06e680b
#
_entry.id   9d19c74d7c0a130da511581cf06e680b
#
_cell.length_a   1.000
_cell.length_b   1.000
_cell.length_c   1.000
_cell.angle_alpha   90.00
_cell.angle_beta   90.00
_cell.angle_gamma   90.00
#
_symmetry.space_group_name_H-M   'P 1'
#
loop_
_entity.id
_entity.type
_entity.pdbx_description
1 polymer ?
#
loop_
_entity_poly.entity_id
_entity_poly.type
_entity_poly.pdbx_seq_one_letter_code
_entity_poly.pdbx_strand_id
1 'polypeptide(L)'
;MSFNKKNINKLFYCFIVIHLILWSLAPSLTNNNLPLDTIEALAWGGNLDWGFNKHPPASAFFAEIFYQVFGNNDWAYYLLSQIFLVFSFFIIFKLSQEIYKNKVFGFLSVVILEGIYFYNYTTPEFNVYISELPFWTLTVYYAYKANFRNNAKDWAMLGVFSAIGFLSHYLFSYLLLSITFFFIYIFIKNKKFNFKSLIAFEIFIIALIPHLIWLVENNYITITYGLHRADSGLNDKDLIDHIIYPLSFLLKQIGILIPFWIMLFMLVSKFKFKLNFKDTKFIFLIFINFLPIILI
;
A
#
# COMPACT_ATOMS: atom_id res chain seq x y z
N MET A 1 -7.36 -33.10 0.48
CA MET A 1 -7.54 -32.62 -0.90
C MET A 1 -6.17 -32.19 -1.45
N SER A 2 -5.58 -32.91 -2.41
CA SER A 2 -4.39 -32.47 -3.10
C SER A 2 -4.79 -31.46 -4.18
N PHE A 3 -4.73 -30.18 -3.89
CA PHE A 3 -4.93 -29.15 -4.91
C PHE A 3 -3.85 -29.28 -5.98
N ASN A 4 -4.24 -29.62 -7.19
CA ASN A 4 -3.34 -29.68 -8.34
C ASN A 4 -2.76 -28.28 -8.56
N LYS A 5 -1.42 -28.12 -8.53
CA LYS A 5 -0.71 -26.83 -8.66
C LYS A 5 -1.13 -26.02 -9.91
N LYS A 6 -1.61 -26.71 -10.95
CA LYS A 6 -2.09 -26.10 -12.22
C LYS A 6 -3.45 -25.40 -12.01
N ASN A 7 -4.30 -25.89 -11.11
CA ASN A 7 -5.61 -25.32 -10.86
C ASN A 7 -5.56 -24.05 -10.01
N ILE A 8 -4.54 -23.87 -9.15
CA ILE A 8 -4.45 -22.70 -8.27
C ILE A 8 -4.22 -21.40 -9.06
N ASN A 9 -3.39 -21.42 -10.10
CA ASN A 9 -3.23 -20.24 -10.96
C ASN A 9 -4.56 -19.85 -11.63
N LYS A 10 -5.33 -20.85 -12.11
CA LYS A 10 -6.64 -20.59 -12.72
C LYS A 10 -7.61 -20.00 -11.70
N LEU A 11 -7.65 -20.55 -10.48
CA LEU A 11 -8.48 -20.03 -9.40
C LEU A 11 -8.08 -18.59 -9.04
N PHE A 12 -6.79 -18.31 -8.95
CA PHE A 12 -6.30 -16.95 -8.70
C PHE A 12 -6.73 -15.97 -9.80
N TYR A 13 -6.50 -16.29 -11.07
CA TYR A 13 -6.91 -15.41 -12.17
C TYR A 13 -8.42 -15.25 -12.25
N CYS A 14 -9.18 -16.31 -12.03
CA CYS A 14 -10.64 -16.25 -11.98
C CYS A 14 -11.10 -15.31 -10.84
N PHE A 15 -10.51 -15.44 -9.66
CA PHE A 15 -10.81 -14.62 -8.49
C PHE A 15 -10.57 -13.14 -8.77
N ILE A 16 -9.38 -12.75 -9.28
CA ILE A 16 -9.06 -11.34 -9.53
C ILE A 16 -9.91 -10.74 -10.65
N VAL A 17 -10.29 -11.52 -11.66
CA VAL A 17 -11.20 -11.07 -12.74
C VAL A 17 -12.61 -10.86 -12.19
N ILE A 18 -13.13 -11.79 -11.40
CA ILE A 18 -14.45 -11.65 -10.76
C ILE A 18 -14.46 -10.43 -9.84
N HIS A 19 -13.43 -10.26 -9.00
CA HIS A 19 -13.31 -9.11 -8.11
C HIS A 19 -13.32 -7.79 -8.90
N LEU A 20 -12.47 -7.68 -9.92
CA LEU A 20 -12.39 -6.50 -10.79
C LEU A 20 -13.75 -6.16 -11.42
N ILE A 21 -14.44 -7.16 -11.97
CA ILE A 21 -15.74 -6.96 -12.62
C ILE A 21 -16.79 -6.53 -11.58
N LEU A 22 -16.91 -7.25 -10.46
CA LEU A 22 -17.94 -6.98 -9.46
C LEU A 22 -17.79 -5.57 -8.86
N TRP A 23 -16.58 -5.22 -8.42
CA TRP A 23 -16.33 -3.94 -7.75
C TRP A 23 -16.16 -2.75 -8.70
N SER A 24 -16.08 -2.98 -10.03
CA SER A 24 -16.22 -1.93 -11.03
C SER A 24 -17.68 -1.74 -11.44
N LEU A 25 -18.41 -2.83 -11.75
CA LEU A 25 -19.77 -2.74 -12.26
C LEU A 25 -20.79 -2.37 -11.19
N ALA A 26 -20.71 -2.96 -9.99
CA ALA A 26 -21.71 -2.70 -8.95
C ALA A 26 -21.83 -1.20 -8.63
N PRO A 27 -20.74 -0.47 -8.29
CA PRO A 27 -20.84 0.98 -8.04
C PRO A 27 -21.23 1.77 -9.30
N SER A 28 -20.80 1.34 -10.49
CA SER A 28 -21.17 2.00 -11.75
C SER A 28 -22.67 1.94 -12.05
N LEU A 29 -23.36 0.91 -11.53
CA LEU A 29 -24.80 0.72 -11.74
C LEU A 29 -25.66 1.28 -10.60
N THR A 30 -25.09 1.46 -9.41
CA THR A 30 -25.84 1.85 -8.20
C THR A 30 -25.62 3.29 -7.78
N ASN A 31 -24.47 3.86 -8.11
CA ASN A 31 -24.13 5.23 -7.71
C ASN A 31 -24.54 6.24 -8.81
N ASN A 32 -25.04 7.38 -8.39
CA ASN A 32 -25.42 8.47 -9.29
C ASN A 32 -24.26 9.44 -9.54
N ASN A 33 -23.22 9.42 -8.72
CA ASN A 33 -22.05 10.30 -8.80
C ASN A 33 -20.80 9.57 -8.37
N LEU A 34 -19.65 10.05 -8.82
CA LEU A 34 -18.37 9.62 -8.33
C LEU A 34 -18.18 9.99 -6.84
N PRO A 35 -17.42 9.22 -6.07
CA PRO A 35 -17.01 9.58 -4.72
C PRO A 35 -16.19 10.88 -4.70
N LEU A 36 -16.23 11.61 -3.56
CA LEU A 36 -15.65 12.93 -3.43
C LEU A 36 -14.15 12.98 -3.73
N ASP A 37 -13.37 12.06 -3.17
CA ASP A 37 -11.92 12.04 -3.36
C ASP A 37 -11.53 11.73 -4.82
N THR A 38 -12.37 10.96 -5.53
CA THR A 38 -12.19 10.70 -6.98
C THR A 38 -12.42 11.97 -7.80
N ILE A 39 -13.45 12.75 -7.48
CA ILE A 39 -13.73 14.04 -8.13
C ILE A 39 -12.59 15.02 -7.85
N GLU A 40 -12.09 15.05 -6.61
CA GLU A 40 -10.97 15.92 -6.22
C GLU A 40 -9.69 15.55 -6.99
N ALA A 41 -9.38 14.26 -7.12
CA ALA A 41 -8.23 13.79 -7.90
C ALA A 41 -8.33 14.18 -9.39
N LEU A 42 -9.52 14.12 -9.97
CA LEU A 42 -9.79 14.57 -11.35
C LEU A 42 -9.62 16.09 -11.48
N ALA A 43 -10.16 16.87 -10.54
CA ALA A 43 -10.03 18.32 -10.56
C ALA A 43 -8.56 18.78 -10.48
N TRP A 44 -7.75 18.09 -9.70
CA TRP A 44 -6.31 18.34 -9.62
C TRP A 44 -5.56 17.85 -10.88
N GLY A 45 -5.94 16.71 -11.42
CA GLY A 45 -5.32 16.11 -12.60
C GLY A 45 -5.28 17.03 -13.80
N GLY A 46 -6.33 17.83 -14.01
CA GLY A 46 -6.40 18.80 -15.10
C GLY A 46 -5.29 19.87 -15.08
N ASN A 47 -4.65 20.12 -13.94
CA ASN A 47 -3.53 21.08 -13.83
C ASN A 47 -2.14 20.44 -14.01
N LEU A 48 -2.01 19.14 -13.81
CA LEU A 48 -0.74 18.37 -13.88
C LEU A 48 0.42 18.99 -13.06
N ASP A 49 0.09 19.60 -11.91
CA ASP A 49 1.08 20.16 -11.00
C ASP A 49 1.83 19.07 -10.21
N TRP A 50 3.05 19.38 -9.80
CA TRP A 50 3.87 18.48 -9.01
C TRP A 50 3.48 18.37 -7.53
N GLY A 51 2.33 18.90 -7.15
CA GLY A 51 1.74 18.77 -5.83
C GLY A 51 0.43 19.56 -5.74
N PHE A 52 -0.33 19.31 -4.69
CA PHE A 52 -1.61 19.97 -4.42
C PHE A 52 -1.68 20.33 -2.94
N ASN A 53 -2.65 21.16 -2.57
CA ASN A 53 -2.77 21.64 -1.19
C ASN A 53 -2.90 20.53 -0.15
N LYS A 54 -3.52 19.39 -0.48
CA LYS A 54 -3.76 18.28 0.45
C LYS A 54 -2.79 17.10 0.27
N HIS A 55 -2.38 16.82 -0.98
CA HIS A 55 -1.70 15.58 -1.35
C HIS A 55 -0.59 15.77 -2.38
N PRO A 56 0.38 14.85 -2.43
CA PRO A 56 1.34 14.74 -3.52
C PRO A 56 0.65 14.40 -4.86
N PRO A 57 1.36 14.48 -6.01
CA PRO A 57 0.73 14.55 -7.33
C PRO A 57 0.22 13.23 -7.92
N ALA A 58 0.72 12.06 -7.47
CA ALA A 58 0.58 10.83 -8.25
C ALA A 58 -0.87 10.36 -8.41
N SER A 59 -1.73 10.50 -7.38
CA SER A 59 -3.15 10.13 -7.49
C SER A 59 -3.87 10.95 -8.57
N ALA A 60 -3.60 12.25 -8.62
CA ALA A 60 -4.14 13.15 -9.63
C ALA A 60 -3.63 12.79 -11.05
N PHE A 61 -2.36 12.46 -11.19
CA PHE A 61 -1.79 12.04 -12.48
C PHE A 61 -2.42 10.75 -12.99
N PHE A 62 -2.68 9.78 -12.13
CA PHE A 62 -3.36 8.54 -12.54
C PHE A 62 -4.81 8.80 -12.96
N ALA A 63 -5.53 9.66 -12.24
CA ALA A 63 -6.88 10.06 -12.60
C ALA A 63 -6.91 10.77 -13.96
N GLU A 64 -5.96 11.70 -14.21
CA GLU A 64 -5.84 12.43 -15.46
C GLU A 64 -5.52 11.51 -16.65
N ILE A 65 -4.60 10.56 -16.50
CA ILE A 65 -4.31 9.57 -17.55
C ILE A 65 -5.59 8.83 -17.96
N PHE A 66 -6.43 8.45 -16.99
CA PHE A 66 -7.70 7.79 -17.28
C PHE A 66 -8.70 8.75 -17.92
N TYR A 67 -8.74 10.02 -17.49
CA TYR A 67 -9.57 11.03 -18.10
C TYR A 67 -9.24 11.27 -19.58
N GLN A 68 -7.96 11.31 -19.93
CA GLN A 68 -7.52 11.48 -21.33
C GLN A 68 -7.95 10.30 -22.24
N VAL A 69 -8.15 9.10 -21.66
CA VAL A 69 -8.56 7.90 -22.41
C VAL A 69 -10.07 7.72 -22.41
N PHE A 70 -10.74 7.94 -21.29
CA PHE A 70 -12.14 7.58 -21.06
C PHE A 70 -13.09 8.78 -20.89
N GLY A 71 -12.54 10.00 -20.72
CA GLY A 71 -13.34 11.22 -20.52
C GLY A 71 -14.20 11.17 -19.26
N ASN A 72 -15.42 11.72 -19.33
CA ASN A 72 -16.36 11.89 -18.22
C ASN A 72 -17.16 10.61 -17.87
N ASN A 73 -16.66 9.45 -18.18
CA ASN A 73 -17.37 8.20 -17.92
C ASN A 73 -17.07 7.68 -16.50
N ASP A 74 -18.01 7.77 -15.58
CA ASP A 74 -17.85 7.41 -14.17
C ASP A 74 -17.35 5.96 -13.96
N TRP A 75 -17.82 5.01 -14.77
CA TRP A 75 -17.38 3.62 -14.69
C TRP A 75 -15.87 3.45 -14.84
N ALA A 76 -15.21 4.34 -15.59
CA ALA A 76 -13.77 4.27 -15.81
C ALA A 76 -12.97 4.50 -14.51
N TYR A 77 -13.45 5.34 -13.62
CA TYR A 77 -12.76 5.64 -12.37
C TYR A 77 -12.96 4.55 -11.32
N TYR A 78 -14.12 3.87 -11.33
CA TYR A 78 -14.29 2.64 -10.58
C TYR A 78 -13.36 1.53 -11.12
N LEU A 79 -13.22 1.43 -12.44
CA LEU A 79 -12.27 0.49 -13.06
C LEU A 79 -10.82 0.84 -12.72
N LEU A 80 -10.41 2.12 -12.75
CA LEU A 80 -9.08 2.58 -12.34
C LEU A 80 -8.76 2.09 -10.93
N SER A 81 -9.66 2.31 -10.00
CA SER A 81 -9.52 1.88 -8.61
C SER A 81 -9.29 0.38 -8.51
N GLN A 82 -10.12 -0.41 -9.20
CA GLN A 82 -10.02 -1.86 -9.18
C GLN A 82 -8.79 -2.41 -9.89
N ILE A 83 -8.27 -1.75 -10.93
CA ILE A 83 -7.00 -2.11 -11.57
C ILE A 83 -5.86 -1.98 -10.56
N PHE A 84 -5.79 -0.89 -9.78
CA PHE A 84 -4.77 -0.68 -8.77
C PHE A 84 -4.83 -1.74 -7.66
N LEU A 85 -6.04 -2.06 -7.21
CA LEU A 85 -6.23 -3.10 -6.20
C LEU A 85 -5.85 -4.50 -6.70
N VAL A 86 -6.37 -4.90 -7.87
CA VAL A 86 -6.10 -6.23 -8.43
C VAL A 86 -4.62 -6.40 -8.77
N PHE A 87 -3.94 -5.33 -9.21
CA PHE A 87 -2.50 -5.34 -9.39
C PHE A 87 -1.77 -5.57 -8.06
N SER A 88 -2.23 -4.94 -6.98
CA SER A 88 -1.70 -5.20 -5.63
C SER A 88 -1.88 -6.65 -5.22
N PHE A 89 -3.04 -7.25 -5.46
CA PHE A 89 -3.28 -8.68 -5.22
C PHE A 89 -2.32 -9.58 -6.02
N PHE A 90 -2.04 -9.21 -7.27
CA PHE A 90 -1.08 -9.94 -8.08
C PHE A 90 0.33 -9.90 -7.48
N ILE A 91 0.77 -8.76 -6.97
CA ILE A 91 2.09 -8.63 -6.34
C ILE A 91 2.14 -9.38 -5.01
N ILE A 92 1.08 -9.33 -4.19
CA ILE A 92 0.98 -10.10 -2.94
C ILE A 92 1.06 -11.60 -3.22
N PHE A 93 0.36 -12.10 -4.25
CA PHE A 93 0.45 -13.48 -4.69
C PHE A 93 1.88 -13.86 -5.06
N LYS A 94 2.61 -13.00 -5.79
CA LYS A 94 4.02 -13.19 -6.16
C LYS A 94 4.95 -13.17 -4.95
N LEU A 95 4.79 -12.19 -4.06
CA LEU A 95 5.59 -12.08 -2.83
C LEU A 95 5.45 -13.31 -1.95
N SER A 96 4.21 -13.75 -1.73
CA SER A 96 3.93 -14.94 -0.94
C SER A 96 4.57 -16.20 -1.54
N GLN A 97 4.57 -16.34 -2.88
CA GLN A 97 5.28 -17.43 -3.54
C GLN A 97 6.80 -17.37 -3.37
N GLU A 98 7.38 -16.15 -3.39
CA GLU A 98 8.82 -15.97 -3.14
C GLU A 98 9.21 -16.38 -1.71
N ILE A 99 8.36 -16.03 -0.72
CA ILE A 99 8.62 -16.31 0.69
C ILE A 99 8.41 -17.81 1.00
N TYR A 100 7.23 -18.33 0.66
CA TYR A 100 6.80 -19.69 1.08
C TYR A 100 7.07 -20.79 0.05
N LYS A 101 7.46 -20.42 -1.18
CA LYS A 101 7.67 -21.36 -2.30
C LYS A 101 6.44 -22.25 -2.61
N ASN A 102 5.24 -21.77 -2.25
CA ASN A 102 3.98 -22.49 -2.42
C ASN A 102 2.88 -21.58 -2.95
N LYS A 103 2.27 -21.99 -4.07
CA LYS A 103 1.18 -21.23 -4.74
C LYS A 103 -0.13 -21.20 -3.93
N VAL A 104 -0.37 -22.22 -3.11
CA VAL A 104 -1.56 -22.27 -2.24
C VAL A 104 -1.50 -21.15 -1.24
N PHE A 105 -0.35 -20.95 -0.58
CA PHE A 105 -0.18 -19.83 0.34
C PHE A 105 -0.27 -18.48 -0.37
N GLY A 106 0.23 -18.39 -1.62
CA GLY A 106 0.04 -17.20 -2.44
C GLY A 106 -1.44 -16.87 -2.65
N PHE A 107 -2.24 -17.85 -3.03
CA PHE A 107 -3.67 -17.65 -3.24
C PHE A 107 -4.41 -17.35 -1.93
N LEU A 108 -4.11 -18.08 -0.86
CA LEU A 108 -4.70 -17.83 0.46
C LEU A 108 -4.37 -16.42 0.98
N SER A 109 -3.15 -15.93 0.76
CA SER A 109 -2.76 -14.57 1.16
C SER A 109 -3.64 -13.49 0.50
N VAL A 110 -4.11 -13.74 -0.72
CA VAL A 110 -4.99 -12.80 -1.43
C VAL A 110 -6.45 -12.98 -1.00
N VAL A 111 -6.94 -14.23 -0.91
CA VAL A 111 -8.33 -14.49 -0.50
C VAL A 111 -8.63 -13.99 0.92
N ILE A 112 -7.65 -14.06 1.83
CA ILE A 112 -7.81 -13.53 3.20
C ILE A 112 -8.06 -12.01 3.19
N LEU A 113 -7.55 -11.26 2.21
CA LEU A 113 -7.80 -9.82 2.10
C LEU A 113 -9.27 -9.49 1.85
N GLU A 114 -10.04 -10.39 1.24
CA GLU A 114 -11.49 -10.21 1.12
C GLU A 114 -12.22 -10.15 2.48
N GLY A 115 -11.62 -10.69 3.54
CA GLY A 115 -12.13 -10.53 4.91
C GLY A 115 -11.86 -9.15 5.51
N ILE A 116 -11.15 -8.28 4.80
CA ILE A 116 -10.79 -6.95 5.24
C ILE A 116 -11.58 -5.92 4.44
N TYR A 117 -12.44 -5.17 5.12
CA TYR A 117 -13.31 -4.15 4.57
C TYR A 117 -12.60 -3.17 3.59
N PHE A 118 -11.34 -2.83 3.85
CA PHE A 118 -10.55 -1.92 3.02
C PHE A 118 -10.06 -2.50 1.69
N TYR A 119 -10.28 -3.79 1.42
CA TYR A 119 -9.91 -4.42 0.16
C TYR A 119 -11.10 -4.77 -0.73
N ASN A 120 -12.31 -4.36 -0.35
CA ASN A 120 -13.53 -4.58 -1.11
C ASN A 120 -14.47 -3.37 -1.06
N TYR A 121 -15.20 -3.15 0.01
CA TYR A 121 -16.29 -2.19 0.08
C TYR A 121 -15.86 -0.72 -0.11
N THR A 122 -14.69 -0.31 0.38
CA THR A 122 -14.20 1.07 0.24
C THR A 122 -13.42 1.31 -1.05
N THR A 123 -13.04 0.24 -1.76
CA THR A 123 -12.16 0.33 -2.93
C THR A 123 -12.77 0.90 -4.21
N PRO A 124 -14.09 1.06 -4.39
CA PRO A 124 -14.63 1.78 -5.52
C PRO A 124 -14.20 3.25 -5.58
N GLU A 125 -13.93 3.88 -4.45
CA GLU A 125 -13.42 5.25 -4.40
C GLU A 125 -11.94 5.30 -4.76
N PHE A 126 -11.61 5.88 -5.92
CA PHE A 126 -10.21 6.13 -6.27
C PHE A 126 -9.70 7.35 -5.49
N ASN A 127 -8.78 7.12 -4.58
CA ASN A 127 -8.18 8.12 -3.72
C ASN A 127 -6.69 7.84 -3.50
N VAL A 128 -6.04 8.64 -2.67
CA VAL A 128 -4.60 8.50 -2.38
C VAL A 128 -4.23 7.14 -1.80
N TYR A 129 -5.10 6.54 -0.97
CA TYR A 129 -4.86 5.22 -0.38
C TYR A 129 -4.91 4.11 -1.43
N ILE A 130 -5.86 4.17 -2.36
CA ILE A 130 -5.93 3.21 -3.47
C ILE A 130 -4.75 3.43 -4.42
N SER A 131 -4.39 4.68 -4.69
CA SER A 131 -3.28 4.98 -5.60
C SER A 131 -1.92 4.50 -5.04
N GLU A 132 -1.72 4.47 -3.72
CA GLU A 132 -0.48 3.97 -3.11
C GLU A 132 -0.39 2.44 -3.02
N LEU A 133 -1.52 1.70 -2.98
CA LEU A 133 -1.54 0.25 -2.74
C LEU A 133 -0.60 -0.57 -3.64
N PRO A 134 -0.60 -0.41 -4.98
CA PRO A 134 0.31 -1.17 -5.83
C PRO A 134 1.78 -0.84 -5.54
N PHE A 135 2.08 0.41 -5.21
CA PHE A 135 3.44 0.83 -4.90
C PHE A 135 3.88 0.37 -3.52
N TRP A 136 2.96 0.29 -2.55
CA TRP A 136 3.20 -0.36 -1.26
C TRP A 136 3.63 -1.81 -1.44
N THR A 137 2.85 -2.57 -2.18
CA THR A 137 3.13 -3.99 -2.42
C THR A 137 4.39 -4.21 -3.26
N LEU A 138 4.64 -3.38 -4.29
CA LEU A 138 5.86 -3.41 -5.09
C LEU A 138 7.11 -3.04 -4.28
N THR A 139 7.02 -2.01 -3.44
CA THR A 139 8.11 -1.59 -2.57
C THR A 139 8.49 -2.72 -1.61
N VAL A 140 7.52 -3.35 -0.97
CA VAL A 140 7.76 -4.53 -0.12
C VAL A 140 8.36 -5.70 -0.91
N TYR A 141 7.83 -5.98 -2.10
CA TYR A 141 8.33 -7.05 -2.97
C TYR A 141 9.78 -6.83 -3.38
N TYR A 142 10.12 -5.60 -3.81
CA TYR A 142 11.48 -5.29 -4.21
C TYR A 142 12.42 -5.10 -3.03
N ALA A 143 11.97 -4.63 -1.87
CA ALA A 143 12.76 -4.66 -0.63
C ALA A 143 13.15 -6.10 -0.24
N TYR A 144 12.19 -7.04 -0.33
CA TYR A 144 12.47 -8.46 -0.15
C TYR A 144 13.53 -8.96 -1.15
N LYS A 145 13.33 -8.72 -2.45
CA LYS A 145 14.27 -9.16 -3.50
C LYS A 145 15.64 -8.50 -3.36
N ALA A 146 15.71 -7.20 -3.11
CA ALA A 146 16.94 -6.46 -2.90
C ALA A 146 17.77 -7.05 -1.76
N ASN A 147 17.12 -7.39 -0.64
CA ASN A 147 17.83 -8.01 0.49
C ASN A 147 18.27 -9.45 0.20
N PHE A 148 17.38 -10.30 -0.36
CA PHE A 148 17.66 -11.75 -0.47
C PHE A 148 18.33 -12.18 -1.77
N ARG A 149 18.19 -11.41 -2.87
CA ARG A 149 18.84 -11.67 -4.17
C ARG A 149 20.03 -10.75 -4.44
N ASN A 150 20.03 -9.57 -3.85
CA ASN A 150 21.07 -8.54 -3.93
C ASN A 150 21.46 -8.13 -5.36
N ASN A 151 20.49 -8.04 -6.28
CA ASN A 151 20.71 -7.57 -7.64
C ASN A 151 20.54 -6.04 -7.72
N ALA A 152 21.38 -5.32 -8.47
CA ALA A 152 21.27 -3.86 -8.66
C ALA A 152 19.89 -3.45 -9.22
N LYS A 153 19.32 -4.25 -10.13
CA LYS A 153 17.97 -4.02 -10.67
C LYS A 153 16.90 -4.04 -9.58
N ASP A 154 16.98 -4.96 -8.61
CA ASP A 154 15.99 -5.04 -7.52
C ASP A 154 16.09 -3.81 -6.60
N TRP A 155 17.31 -3.29 -6.37
CA TRP A 155 17.53 -2.02 -5.65
C TRP A 155 17.01 -0.81 -6.44
N ALA A 156 17.26 -0.75 -7.75
CA ALA A 156 16.75 0.32 -8.60
C ALA A 156 15.20 0.35 -8.59
N MET A 157 14.55 -0.81 -8.77
CA MET A 157 13.09 -0.90 -8.71
C MET A 157 12.52 -0.55 -7.34
N LEU A 158 13.24 -0.87 -6.25
CA LEU A 158 12.89 -0.42 -4.91
C LEU A 158 12.83 1.11 -4.84
N GLY A 159 13.85 1.80 -5.37
CA GLY A 159 13.89 3.27 -5.41
C GLY A 159 12.74 3.88 -6.20
N VAL A 160 12.46 3.35 -7.41
CA VAL A 160 11.37 3.81 -8.27
C VAL A 160 10.00 3.68 -7.58
N PHE A 161 9.68 2.49 -7.07
CA PHE A 161 8.36 2.28 -6.46
C PHE A 161 8.20 2.96 -5.12
N SER A 162 9.30 3.13 -4.37
CA SER A 162 9.33 3.96 -3.16
C SER A 162 8.98 5.43 -3.47
N ALA A 163 9.53 5.98 -4.55
CA ALA A 163 9.26 7.35 -4.94
C ALA A 163 7.80 7.54 -5.39
N ILE A 164 7.27 6.66 -6.25
CA ILE A 164 5.89 6.76 -6.72
C ILE A 164 4.91 6.56 -5.54
N GLY A 165 5.17 5.62 -4.64
CA GLY A 165 4.35 5.41 -3.45
C GLY A 165 4.34 6.63 -2.53
N PHE A 166 5.49 7.26 -2.28
CA PHE A 166 5.58 8.49 -1.50
C PHE A 166 4.87 9.67 -2.19
N LEU A 167 4.99 9.77 -3.54
CA LEU A 167 4.29 10.77 -4.34
C LEU A 167 2.77 10.48 -4.45
N SER A 168 2.31 9.30 -4.08
CA SER A 168 0.88 8.99 -3.96
C SER A 168 0.32 9.48 -2.61
N HIS A 169 1.06 9.28 -1.52
CA HIS A 169 0.62 9.65 -0.18
C HIS A 169 1.79 9.73 0.82
N TYR A 170 1.86 10.79 1.63
CA TYR A 170 2.99 10.97 2.57
C TYR A 170 3.03 9.93 3.70
N LEU A 171 1.90 9.31 4.08
CA LEU A 171 1.90 8.23 5.07
C LEU A 171 2.66 6.98 4.60
N PHE A 172 2.95 6.89 3.31
CA PHE A 172 3.88 5.89 2.76
C PHE A 172 5.26 5.93 3.42
N SER A 173 5.65 7.08 4.00
CA SER A 173 6.88 7.23 4.79
C SER A 173 7.00 6.21 5.92
N TYR A 174 5.90 5.79 6.55
CA TYR A 174 5.94 4.77 7.61
C TYR A 174 6.43 3.40 7.10
N LEU A 175 6.05 3.04 5.87
CA LEU A 175 6.60 1.85 5.22
C LEU A 175 8.09 2.02 4.91
N LEU A 176 8.50 3.17 4.38
CA LEU A 176 9.90 3.44 4.05
C LEU A 176 10.79 3.42 5.29
N LEU A 177 10.33 4.01 6.40
CA LEU A 177 11.00 3.93 7.68
C LEU A 177 11.12 2.48 8.16
N SER A 178 10.06 1.70 8.04
CA SER A 178 10.04 0.29 8.45
C SER A 178 11.04 -0.56 7.65
N ILE A 179 11.11 -0.35 6.34
CA ILE A 179 12.09 -1.00 5.47
C ILE A 179 13.51 -0.53 5.81
N THR A 180 13.71 0.75 6.09
CA THR A 180 14.99 1.31 6.49
C THR A 180 15.47 0.69 7.81
N PHE A 181 14.61 0.60 8.82
CA PHE A 181 14.95 -0.07 10.08
C PHE A 181 15.28 -1.55 9.88
N PHE A 182 14.57 -2.24 8.98
CA PHE A 182 14.94 -3.61 8.62
C PHE A 182 16.34 -3.68 7.99
N PHE A 183 16.71 -2.79 7.08
CA PHE A 183 18.05 -2.77 6.48
C PHE A 183 19.14 -2.38 7.50
N ILE A 184 18.85 -1.49 8.44
CA ILE A 184 19.75 -1.19 9.58
C ILE A 184 19.94 -2.45 10.44
N TYR A 185 18.86 -3.17 10.75
CA TYR A 185 18.97 -4.45 11.46
C TYR A 185 19.86 -5.45 10.72
N ILE A 186 19.71 -5.59 9.40
CA ILE A 186 20.57 -6.47 8.57
C ILE A 186 22.03 -6.01 8.59
N PHE A 187 22.27 -4.71 8.53
CA PHE A 187 23.61 -4.12 8.62
C PHE A 187 24.28 -4.45 9.97
N ILE A 188 23.59 -4.24 11.08
CA ILE A 188 24.09 -4.53 12.43
C ILE A 188 24.39 -6.02 12.58
N LYS A 189 23.45 -6.89 12.13
CA LYS A 189 23.59 -8.34 12.22
C LYS A 189 24.77 -8.87 11.43
N ASN A 190 24.98 -8.39 10.20
CA ASN A 190 26.01 -8.89 9.29
C ASN A 190 27.33 -8.10 9.39
N LYS A 191 27.36 -6.97 10.09
CA LYS A 191 28.49 -6.02 10.18
C LYS A 191 29.05 -5.61 8.80
N LYS A 192 28.19 -5.58 7.77
CA LYS A 192 28.56 -5.27 6.38
C LYS A 192 27.52 -4.38 5.74
N PHE A 193 27.95 -3.21 5.27
CA PHE A 193 27.12 -2.28 4.51
C PHE A 193 26.93 -2.77 3.07
N ASN A 194 25.69 -2.67 2.58
CA ASN A 194 25.39 -3.03 1.20
C ASN A 194 25.30 -1.75 0.33
N PHE A 195 26.40 -1.42 -0.35
CA PHE A 195 26.48 -0.22 -1.19
C PHE A 195 25.42 -0.14 -2.29
N LYS A 196 24.81 -1.27 -2.70
CA LYS A 196 23.73 -1.24 -3.68
C LYS A 196 22.46 -0.57 -3.14
N SER A 197 22.32 -0.45 -1.82
CA SER A 197 21.22 0.32 -1.22
C SER A 197 21.24 1.80 -1.62
N LEU A 198 22.42 2.35 -1.93
CA LEU A 198 22.57 3.72 -2.42
C LEU A 198 21.84 3.92 -3.76
N ILE A 199 21.78 2.89 -4.62
CA ILE A 199 21.04 2.94 -5.90
C ILE A 199 19.56 3.26 -5.64
N ALA A 200 18.95 2.59 -4.66
CA ALA A 200 17.56 2.84 -4.32
C ALA A 200 17.36 4.25 -3.76
N PHE A 201 18.27 4.69 -2.90
CA PHE A 201 18.23 6.03 -2.31
C PHE A 201 18.39 7.13 -3.35
N GLU A 202 19.39 7.01 -4.25
CA GLU A 202 19.64 7.98 -5.33
C GLU A 202 18.43 8.11 -6.26
N ILE A 203 17.88 6.99 -6.73
CA ILE A 203 16.70 6.98 -7.60
C ILE A 203 15.50 7.60 -6.89
N PHE A 204 15.27 7.27 -5.61
CA PHE A 204 14.22 7.86 -4.81
C PHE A 204 14.33 9.37 -4.74
N ILE A 205 15.51 9.90 -4.36
CA ILE A 205 15.71 11.34 -4.25
C ILE A 205 15.56 12.04 -5.60
N ILE A 206 16.16 11.50 -6.68
CA ILE A 206 16.07 12.09 -8.02
C ILE A 206 14.61 12.18 -8.47
N ALA A 207 13.82 11.13 -8.24
CA ALA A 207 12.41 11.12 -8.61
C ALA A 207 11.55 12.12 -7.82
N LEU A 208 11.97 12.50 -6.61
CA LEU A 208 11.28 13.48 -5.79
C LEU A 208 11.62 14.94 -6.13
N ILE A 209 12.70 15.20 -6.86
CA ILE A 209 13.18 16.57 -7.13
C ILE A 209 12.08 17.51 -7.64
N PRO A 210 11.26 17.13 -8.65
CA PRO A 210 10.22 18.03 -9.16
C PRO A 210 9.20 18.41 -8.10
N HIS A 211 8.79 17.44 -7.28
CA HIS A 211 7.87 17.68 -6.17
C HIS A 211 8.48 18.54 -5.06
N LEU A 212 9.77 18.32 -4.74
CA LEU A 212 10.47 19.13 -3.73
C LEU A 212 10.63 20.60 -4.19
N ILE A 213 10.91 20.84 -5.48
CA ILE A 213 10.93 22.18 -6.04
C ILE A 213 9.56 22.83 -5.91
N TRP A 214 8.50 22.13 -6.34
CA TRP A 214 7.14 22.60 -6.23
C TRP A 214 6.75 22.94 -4.77
N LEU A 215 7.13 22.12 -3.79
CA LEU A 215 6.87 22.38 -2.38
C LEU A 215 7.50 23.70 -1.89
N VAL A 216 8.75 23.96 -2.31
CA VAL A 216 9.44 25.24 -1.95
C VAL A 216 8.71 26.42 -2.58
N GLU A 217 8.35 26.34 -3.87
CA GLU A 217 7.66 27.39 -4.60
C GLU A 217 6.27 27.66 -4.04
N ASN A 218 5.59 26.65 -3.47
CA ASN A 218 4.25 26.74 -2.90
C ASN A 218 4.24 26.81 -1.36
N ASN A 219 5.32 27.30 -0.73
CA ASN A 219 5.41 27.53 0.72
C ASN A 219 5.04 26.28 1.56
N TYR A 220 5.39 25.09 1.07
CA TYR A 220 5.13 23.80 1.73
C TYR A 220 3.67 23.54 2.08
N ILE A 221 2.73 24.06 1.26
CA ILE A 221 1.29 24.05 1.55
C ILE A 221 0.74 22.66 1.88
N THR A 222 1.20 21.61 1.20
CA THR A 222 0.75 20.24 1.47
C THR A 222 1.16 19.75 2.86
N ILE A 223 2.37 20.12 3.29
CA ILE A 223 2.89 19.75 4.62
C ILE A 223 2.15 20.54 5.69
N THR A 224 2.01 21.86 5.52
CA THR A 224 1.33 22.73 6.47
C THR A 224 -0.15 22.34 6.61
N TYR A 225 -0.82 21.96 5.52
CA TYR A 225 -2.19 21.43 5.58
C TYR A 225 -2.27 20.15 6.44
N GLY A 226 -1.35 19.21 6.24
CA GLY A 226 -1.29 17.98 7.04
C GLY A 226 -1.06 18.24 8.53
N LEU A 227 -0.15 19.17 8.87
CA LEU A 227 0.12 19.59 10.24
C LEU A 227 -1.10 20.26 10.87
N HIS A 228 -1.73 21.24 10.19
CA HIS A 228 -2.96 21.86 10.67
C HIS A 228 -4.09 20.88 10.92
N ARG A 229 -4.23 19.87 10.05
CA ARG A 229 -5.25 18.84 10.22
C ARG A 229 -4.95 17.94 11.44
N ALA A 230 -3.69 17.68 11.73
CA ALA A 230 -3.27 16.97 12.94
C ALA A 230 -3.50 17.82 14.20
N ASP A 231 -3.21 19.14 14.15
CA ASP A 231 -3.33 20.08 15.28
C ASP A 231 -4.79 20.46 15.59
N SER A 232 -5.67 20.48 14.60
CA SER A 232 -7.07 20.91 14.77
C SER A 232 -7.87 20.10 15.81
N GLY A 233 -7.31 18.99 16.29
CA GLY A 233 -7.83 18.20 17.39
C GLY A 233 -7.04 18.33 18.72
N LEU A 234 -6.00 19.19 18.80
CA LEU A 234 -5.09 19.24 19.95
C LEU A 234 -5.37 20.36 20.97
N ASN A 235 -6.23 21.31 20.61
CA ASN A 235 -6.35 22.58 21.36
C ASN A 235 -6.90 22.50 22.79
N ASP A 236 -7.36 21.33 23.28
CA ASP A 236 -7.80 21.13 24.68
C ASP A 236 -7.56 19.69 25.17
N LYS A 237 -6.41 19.08 24.86
CA LYS A 237 -6.16 17.67 25.23
C LYS A 237 -5.49 17.54 26.59
N ASP A 238 -6.12 16.78 27.47
CA ASP A 238 -5.55 16.29 28.69
C ASP A 238 -4.46 15.22 28.44
N LEU A 239 -3.52 15.07 29.37
CA LEU A 239 -2.51 14.01 29.32
C LEU A 239 -3.10 12.61 29.11
N ILE A 240 -4.34 12.40 29.56
CA ILE A 240 -5.07 11.14 29.42
C ILE A 240 -5.41 10.81 27.95
N ASP A 241 -5.58 11.82 27.11
CA ASP A 241 -5.89 11.68 25.69
C ASP A 241 -4.75 11.00 24.92
N HIS A 242 -3.50 11.22 25.34
CA HIS A 242 -2.33 10.53 24.79
C HIS A 242 -2.35 9.01 25.03
N ILE A 243 -3.20 8.51 25.91
CA ILE A 243 -3.42 7.08 26.17
C ILE A 243 -4.72 6.64 25.50
N ILE A 244 -5.79 7.42 25.62
CA ILE A 244 -7.13 7.05 25.13
C ILE A 244 -7.14 6.94 23.59
N TYR A 245 -6.54 7.92 22.86
CA TYR A 245 -6.59 7.90 21.38
C TYR A 245 -5.82 6.74 20.79
N PRO A 246 -4.56 6.42 21.16
CA PRO A 246 -3.87 5.22 20.67
C PRO A 246 -4.61 3.93 21.02
N LEU A 247 -5.17 3.81 22.23
CA LEU A 247 -5.94 2.63 22.62
C LEU A 247 -7.24 2.51 21.81
N SER A 248 -7.96 3.62 21.61
CA SER A 248 -9.14 3.67 20.74
C SER A 248 -8.82 3.30 19.30
N PHE A 249 -7.68 3.81 18.78
CA PHE A 249 -7.20 3.44 17.44
C PHE A 249 -6.97 1.92 17.33
N LEU A 250 -6.24 1.32 18.27
CA LEU A 250 -5.96 -0.12 18.29
C LEU A 250 -7.26 -0.94 18.38
N LEU A 251 -8.20 -0.55 19.24
CA LEU A 251 -9.49 -1.23 19.38
C LEU A 251 -10.32 -1.15 18.09
N LYS A 252 -10.33 0.02 17.42
CA LYS A 252 -10.98 0.19 16.11
C LYS A 252 -10.34 -0.70 15.04
N GLN A 253 -9.00 -0.83 15.01
CA GLN A 253 -8.33 -1.74 14.08
C GLN A 253 -8.74 -3.19 14.31
N ILE A 254 -8.83 -3.64 15.57
CA ILE A 254 -9.31 -4.99 15.90
C ILE A 254 -10.77 -5.18 15.44
N GLY A 255 -11.63 -4.18 15.69
CA GLY A 255 -13.04 -4.20 15.31
C GLY A 255 -13.27 -4.29 13.79
N ILE A 256 -12.56 -3.46 13.02
CA ILE A 256 -12.62 -3.46 11.55
C ILE A 256 -12.16 -4.80 10.96
N LEU A 257 -11.24 -5.49 11.63
CA LEU A 257 -10.70 -6.77 11.21
C LEU A 257 -11.52 -7.99 11.70
N ILE A 258 -12.71 -7.82 12.27
CA ILE A 258 -13.54 -8.95 12.76
C ILE A 258 -13.75 -10.04 11.69
N PRO A 259 -14.15 -9.74 10.43
CA PRO A 259 -14.30 -10.77 9.41
C PRO A 259 -12.99 -11.52 9.12
N PHE A 260 -11.87 -10.80 9.10
CA PHE A 260 -10.53 -11.39 8.97
C PHE A 260 -10.22 -12.33 10.13
N TRP A 261 -10.51 -11.95 11.38
CA TRP A 261 -10.28 -12.79 12.55
C TRP A 261 -11.09 -14.06 12.49
N ILE A 262 -12.37 -13.99 12.07
CA ILE A 262 -13.23 -15.19 11.89
C ILE A 262 -12.60 -16.13 10.87
N MET A 263 -12.19 -15.62 9.69
CA MET A 263 -11.54 -16.43 8.67
C MET A 263 -10.23 -17.03 9.17
N LEU A 264 -9.41 -16.26 9.89
CA LEU A 264 -8.15 -16.72 10.47
C LEU A 264 -8.40 -17.83 11.50
N PHE A 265 -9.40 -17.67 12.40
CA PHE A 265 -9.74 -18.65 13.42
C PHE A 265 -10.16 -20.00 12.80
N MET A 266 -10.92 -19.96 11.71
CA MET A 266 -11.31 -21.18 10.97
C MET A 266 -10.09 -21.89 10.34
N LEU A 267 -9.05 -21.14 9.99
CA LEU A 267 -7.83 -21.68 9.38
C LEU A 267 -6.80 -22.14 10.42
N VAL A 268 -6.71 -21.45 11.57
CA VAL A 268 -5.70 -21.71 12.64
C VAL A 268 -5.72 -23.14 13.12
N SER A 269 -6.89 -23.75 13.26
CA SER A 269 -7.04 -25.15 13.72
C SER A 269 -6.35 -26.18 12.79
N LYS A 270 -6.05 -25.76 11.53
CA LYS A 270 -5.45 -26.62 10.49
C LYS A 270 -3.96 -26.35 10.27
N PHE A 271 -3.40 -25.30 10.88
CA PHE A 271 -2.00 -24.91 10.71
C PHE A 271 -1.22 -25.00 12.02
N LYS A 272 -0.02 -25.57 11.96
CA LYS A 272 0.95 -25.53 13.07
C LYS A 272 1.79 -24.26 12.93
N PHE A 273 1.55 -23.29 13.78
CA PHE A 273 2.35 -22.05 13.82
C PHE A 273 3.71 -22.33 14.50
N LYS A 274 4.79 -22.01 13.80
CA LYS A 274 6.14 -21.99 14.37
C LYS A 274 6.71 -20.58 14.21
N LEU A 275 6.77 -19.84 15.30
CA LEU A 275 7.45 -18.54 15.32
C LEU A 275 8.97 -18.78 15.35
N ASN A 276 9.66 -18.37 14.30
CA ASN A 276 11.12 -18.52 14.20
C ASN A 276 11.77 -17.14 14.08
N PHE A 277 12.12 -16.53 15.21
CA PHE A 277 12.82 -15.25 15.27
C PHE A 277 14.28 -15.30 14.78
N LYS A 278 14.82 -16.46 14.41
CA LYS A 278 16.12 -16.58 13.74
C LYS A 278 16.00 -16.48 12.22
N ASP A 279 14.80 -16.70 11.67
CA ASP A 279 14.56 -16.59 10.22
C ASP A 279 14.43 -15.12 9.80
N THR A 280 15.37 -14.65 8.99
CA THR A 280 15.40 -13.29 8.48
C THR A 280 14.16 -12.92 7.66
N LYS A 281 13.51 -13.91 7.00
CA LYS A 281 12.25 -13.67 6.28
C LYS A 281 11.10 -13.37 7.23
N PHE A 282 11.04 -14.09 8.35
CA PHE A 282 10.05 -13.85 9.38
C PHE A 282 10.24 -12.48 10.03
N ILE A 283 11.50 -12.11 10.32
CA ILE A 283 11.83 -10.76 10.84
C ILE A 283 11.44 -9.68 9.81
N PHE A 284 11.73 -9.88 8.52
CA PHE A 284 11.29 -8.95 7.48
C PHE A 284 9.78 -8.71 7.53
N LEU A 285 8.98 -9.80 7.61
CA LEU A 285 7.52 -9.68 7.71
C LEU A 285 7.07 -8.94 8.98
N ILE A 286 7.77 -9.11 10.11
CA ILE A 286 7.47 -8.36 11.33
C ILE A 286 7.69 -6.86 11.10
N PHE A 287 8.84 -6.46 10.55
CA PHE A 287 9.15 -5.06 10.30
C PHE A 287 8.12 -4.38 9.41
N ILE A 288 7.77 -5.00 8.27
CA ILE A 288 6.88 -4.37 7.28
C ILE A 288 5.39 -4.35 7.69
N ASN A 289 4.95 -5.22 8.62
CA ASN A 289 3.54 -5.27 9.02
C ASN A 289 3.28 -4.59 10.37
N PHE A 290 4.18 -4.70 11.34
CA PHE A 290 3.94 -4.18 12.70
C PHE A 290 4.57 -2.81 12.91
N LEU A 291 5.75 -2.55 12.35
CA LEU A 291 6.43 -1.29 12.61
C LEU A 291 5.69 -0.07 12.04
N PRO A 292 5.06 -0.10 10.83
CA PRO A 292 4.23 1.02 10.39
C PRO A 292 3.12 1.38 11.37
N ILE A 293 2.47 0.37 11.98
CA ILE A 293 1.38 0.58 12.96
C ILE A 293 1.90 1.23 14.25
N ILE A 294 3.14 0.91 14.64
CA ILE A 294 3.76 1.47 15.84
C ILE A 294 4.23 2.92 15.63
N LEU A 295 4.58 3.25 14.38
CA LEU A 295 5.09 4.58 14.00
C LEU A 295 3.98 5.61 13.75
N ILE A 296 2.76 5.18 13.48
CA ILE A 296 1.57 6.04 13.37
C ILE A 296 1.13 6.48 14.75
#